data_03686de43a33e94aca07a4b79afebe51
#
_entry.id   03686de43a33e94aca07a4b79afebe51
#
_cell.length_a   1.000
_cell.length_b   1.000
_cell.length_c   1.000
_cell.angle_alpha   90.00
_cell.angle_beta   90.00
_cell.angle_gamma   90.00
#
_symmetry.space_group_name_H-M   'P 1'
#
loop_
_entity.id
_entity.type
_entity.pdbx_description
1 polymer ?
#
loop_
_entity_poly.entity_id
_entity_poly.type
_entity_poly.pdbx_seq_one_letter_code
_entity_poly.pdbx_strand_id
1 'polypeptide(L)'
;MEMGDVARLAEALPGVRLTAPGGLAEWRYHGRLVARQLDDAHLVIRAHFDYRDSILRQFPETFSVPTLYIKHMMVVADLALRRIHEARAAATAE
;
A
#
# COMPACT_ATOMS: atom_id res chain seq x y z
N MET A 1 9.96 3.32 1.29
CA MET A 1 9.23 3.50 0.01
C MET A 1 8.40 4.77 0.11
N GLU A 2 8.41 5.53 -0.93
CA GLU A 2 7.63 6.76 -1.03
C GLU A 2 6.39 6.54 -1.88
N MET A 3 5.38 7.41 -1.73
CA MET A 3 4.16 7.32 -2.56
C MET A 3 4.46 7.41 -4.06
N GLY A 4 5.48 8.19 -4.46
CA GLY A 4 5.93 8.26 -5.84
C GLY A 4 6.48 6.94 -6.39
N ASP A 5 7.11 6.14 -5.54
CA ASP A 5 7.57 4.79 -5.93
C ASP A 5 6.39 3.86 -6.17
N VAL A 6 5.36 3.97 -5.32
CA VAL A 6 4.12 3.21 -5.50
C VAL A 6 3.46 3.57 -6.83
N ALA A 7 3.39 4.86 -7.15
CA ALA A 7 2.82 5.34 -8.39
C ALA A 7 3.56 4.75 -9.61
N ARG A 8 4.90 4.77 -9.58
CA ARG A 8 5.70 4.19 -10.67
C ARG A 8 5.46 2.70 -10.86
N LEU A 9 5.39 1.94 -9.76
CA LEU A 9 5.16 0.51 -9.80
C LEU A 9 3.75 0.20 -10.32
N ALA A 10 2.74 0.91 -9.85
CA ALA A 10 1.35 0.69 -10.27
C ALA A 10 1.12 1.06 -11.73
N GLU A 11 1.68 2.18 -12.17
CA GLU A 11 1.53 2.66 -13.56
C GLU A 11 2.25 1.79 -14.56
N ALA A 12 3.27 1.05 -14.14
CA ALA A 12 3.96 0.08 -15.00
C ALA A 12 3.12 -1.18 -15.30
N LEU A 13 2.07 -1.44 -14.51
CA LEU A 13 1.20 -2.60 -14.71
C LEU A 13 0.22 -2.33 -15.86
N PRO A 14 0.12 -3.25 -16.85
CA PRO A 14 -0.81 -3.08 -17.98
C PRO A 14 -2.26 -2.97 -17.51
N GLY A 15 -2.98 -2.00 -18.03
CA GLY A 15 -4.41 -1.84 -17.75
C GLY A 15 -4.75 -1.11 -16.46
N VAL A 16 -3.76 -0.78 -15.63
CA VAL A 16 -3.98 0.00 -14.42
C VAL A 16 -4.05 1.49 -14.77
N ARG A 17 -5.08 2.16 -14.27
CA ARG A 17 -5.30 3.58 -14.51
C ARG A 17 -5.26 4.35 -13.20
N LEU A 18 -4.60 5.50 -13.23
CA LEU A 18 -4.52 6.43 -12.13
C LEU A 18 -5.65 7.47 -12.24
N THR A 19 -6.36 7.68 -11.15
CA THR A 19 -7.22 8.83 -10.94
C THR A 19 -6.85 9.47 -9.61
N ALA A 20 -7.32 10.67 -9.35
CA ALA A 20 -6.99 11.38 -8.11
C ALA A 20 -8.20 12.14 -7.57
N PRO A 21 -9.29 11.44 -7.21
CA PRO A 21 -10.47 12.11 -6.65
C PRO A 21 -10.12 12.79 -5.33
N GLY A 22 -10.46 14.06 -5.20
CA GLY A 22 -10.13 14.82 -4.00
C GLY A 22 -8.64 15.06 -3.77
N GLY A 23 -7.80 14.86 -4.80
CA GLY A 23 -6.37 15.07 -4.70
C GLY A 23 -5.57 13.85 -4.19
N LEU A 24 -6.24 12.77 -3.82
CA LEU A 24 -5.58 11.54 -3.38
C LEU A 24 -5.57 10.52 -4.51
N ALA A 25 -4.42 9.88 -4.74
CA ALA A 25 -4.23 8.93 -5.82
C ALA A 25 -5.06 7.66 -5.62
N GLU A 26 -5.61 7.16 -6.72
CA GLU A 26 -6.39 5.93 -6.73
C GLU A 26 -6.06 5.16 -8.00
N TRP A 27 -5.68 3.88 -7.86
CA TRP A 27 -5.34 3.03 -8.99
C TRP A 27 -6.40 1.97 -9.18
N ARG A 28 -6.90 1.83 -10.42
CA ARG A 28 -7.95 0.88 -10.78
C ARG A 28 -7.54 0.05 -11.98
N TYR A 29 -7.98 -1.21 -11.97
CA TYR A 29 -7.84 -2.14 -13.08
C TYR A 29 -9.24 -2.55 -13.54
N HIS A 30 -9.59 -2.18 -14.77
CA HIS A 30 -10.94 -2.42 -15.34
C HIS A 30 -12.05 -1.97 -14.37
N GLY A 31 -11.89 -0.79 -13.78
CA GLY A 31 -12.87 -0.20 -12.87
C GLY A 31 -12.83 -0.74 -11.45
N ARG A 32 -12.04 -1.77 -11.16
CA ARG A 32 -11.88 -2.34 -9.82
C ARG A 32 -10.73 -1.68 -9.09
N LEU A 33 -10.95 -1.36 -7.82
CA LEU A 33 -9.91 -0.77 -6.98
C LEU A 33 -8.75 -1.75 -6.80
N VAL A 34 -7.54 -1.29 -7.09
CA VAL A 34 -6.29 -1.99 -6.80
C VAL A 34 -5.69 -1.42 -5.52
N ALA A 35 -5.53 -0.12 -5.45
CA ALA A 35 -4.98 0.60 -4.31
C ALA A 35 -5.46 2.04 -4.33
N ARG A 36 -5.51 2.66 -3.14
CA ARG A 36 -5.75 4.09 -3.05
C ARG A 36 -4.96 4.70 -1.91
N GLN A 37 -4.53 5.93 -2.13
CA GLN A 37 -3.84 6.71 -1.13
C GLN A 37 -4.83 7.16 -0.04
N LEU A 38 -4.49 6.91 1.23
CA LEU A 38 -5.23 7.41 2.38
C LEU A 38 -4.73 8.78 2.79
N ASP A 39 -3.40 8.91 2.90
CA ASP A 39 -2.70 10.14 3.21
C ASP A 39 -1.27 10.02 2.65
N ASP A 40 -0.37 10.92 3.06
CA ASP A 40 1.01 10.95 2.53
C ASP A 40 1.81 9.68 2.82
N ALA A 41 1.43 8.92 3.83
CA ALA A 41 2.21 7.79 4.31
C ALA A 41 1.46 6.45 4.28
N HIS A 42 0.14 6.46 4.04
CA HIS A 42 -0.68 5.24 4.13
C HIS A 42 -1.38 4.93 2.82
N LEU A 43 -1.34 3.66 2.45
CA LEU A 43 -1.95 3.13 1.23
C LEU A 43 -2.92 2.02 1.59
N VAL A 44 -4.15 2.08 1.08
CA VAL A 44 -5.10 0.98 1.15
C VAL A 44 -4.89 0.12 -0.08
N ILE A 45 -4.70 -1.19 0.13
CA ILE A 45 -4.47 -2.15 -0.95
C ILE A 45 -5.56 -3.22 -0.89
N ARG A 46 -6.15 -3.53 -2.02
CA ARG A 46 -7.06 -4.66 -2.11
C ARG A 46 -6.27 -5.97 -2.05
N ALA A 47 -6.64 -6.86 -1.13
CA ALA A 47 -5.98 -8.14 -0.95
C ALA A 47 -7.00 -9.20 -0.53
N HIS A 48 -6.96 -10.37 -1.17
CA HIS A 48 -7.74 -11.53 -0.74
C HIS A 48 -7.44 -11.86 0.71
N PHE A 49 -8.42 -12.37 1.45
CA PHE A 49 -8.28 -12.65 2.88
C PHE A 49 -7.09 -13.56 3.19
N ASP A 50 -6.88 -14.62 2.42
CA ASP A 50 -5.75 -15.54 2.63
C ASP A 50 -4.40 -14.83 2.42
N TYR A 51 -4.29 -14.06 1.37
CA TYR A 51 -3.09 -13.27 1.08
C TYR A 51 -2.89 -12.19 2.13
N ARG A 52 -3.97 -11.52 2.53
CA ARG A 52 -3.94 -10.50 3.58
C ARG A 52 -3.39 -11.06 4.89
N ASP A 53 -3.89 -12.22 5.32
CA ASP A 53 -3.41 -12.88 6.54
C ASP A 53 -1.92 -13.23 6.44
N SER A 54 -1.48 -13.68 5.28
CA SER A 54 -0.07 -14.00 5.03
C SER A 54 0.84 -12.77 5.17
N ILE A 55 0.49 -11.66 4.54
CA ILE A 55 1.33 -10.45 4.61
C ILE A 55 1.30 -9.81 5.99
N LEU A 56 0.18 -9.91 6.72
CA LEU A 56 0.10 -9.44 8.10
C LEU A 56 1.04 -10.21 9.03
N ARG A 57 1.18 -11.53 8.81
CA ARG A 57 2.12 -12.35 9.58
C ARG A 57 3.56 -12.05 9.22
N GLN A 58 3.85 -11.83 7.93
CA GLN A 58 5.22 -11.59 7.46
C GLN A 58 5.71 -10.19 7.78
N PHE A 59 4.84 -9.19 7.71
CA PHE A 59 5.20 -7.78 7.86
C PHE A 59 4.24 -7.05 8.80
N PRO A 60 4.16 -7.47 10.08
CA PRO A 60 3.16 -6.92 11.02
C PRO A 60 3.36 -5.43 11.33
N GLU A 61 4.57 -4.92 11.14
CA GLU A 61 4.85 -3.50 11.37
C GLU A 61 4.44 -2.61 10.22
N THR A 62 4.44 -3.15 9.01
CA THR A 62 4.12 -2.40 7.78
C THR A 62 2.64 -2.42 7.45
N PHE A 63 1.99 -3.56 7.67
CA PHE A 63 0.59 -3.75 7.28
C PHE A 63 -0.31 -3.87 8.50
N SER A 64 -1.51 -3.32 8.39
CA SER A 64 -2.53 -3.41 9.43
C SER A 64 -3.92 -3.49 8.79
N VAL A 65 -4.91 -3.92 9.57
CA VAL A 65 -6.31 -3.95 9.14
C VAL A 65 -7.12 -3.14 10.14
N PRO A 66 -7.39 -1.85 9.85
CA PRO A 66 -8.30 -1.06 10.68
C PRO A 66 -9.67 -1.72 10.78
N THR A 67 -10.36 -1.49 11.89
CA THR A 67 -11.68 -2.08 12.16
C THR A 67 -12.66 -1.88 11.00
N LEU A 68 -12.60 -0.73 10.34
CA LEU A 68 -13.43 -0.41 9.17
C LEU A 68 -13.27 -1.43 8.03
N TYR A 69 -12.09 -2.02 7.88
CA TYR A 69 -11.75 -2.90 6.76
C TYR A 69 -11.74 -4.39 7.13
N ILE A 70 -12.05 -4.77 8.37
CA ILE A 70 -11.96 -6.18 8.82
C ILE A 70 -12.75 -7.12 7.90
N LYS A 71 -13.96 -6.72 7.49
CA LYS A 71 -14.84 -7.53 6.64
C LYS A 71 -14.62 -7.32 5.15
N HIS A 72 -13.64 -6.52 4.78
CA HIS A 72 -13.32 -6.21 3.38
C HIS A 72 -11.97 -6.78 3.00
N MET A 73 -11.80 -7.13 1.73
CA MET A 73 -10.52 -7.63 1.20
C MET A 73 -9.54 -6.47 1.00
N MET A 74 -9.17 -5.82 2.09
CA MET A 74 -8.30 -4.65 2.10
C MET A 74 -7.32 -4.71 3.25
N VAL A 75 -6.15 -4.10 3.05
CA VAL A 75 -5.09 -3.96 4.04
C VAL A 75 -4.48 -2.56 3.89
N VAL A 76 -3.99 -2.00 4.98
CA VAL A 76 -3.34 -0.70 4.96
C VAL A 76 -1.84 -0.88 5.14
N ALA A 77 -1.05 -0.27 4.25
CA ALA A 77 0.40 -0.23 4.32
C ALA A 77 0.87 1.11 4.88
N ASP A 78 1.79 1.07 5.83
CA ASP A 78 2.46 2.25 6.39
C ASP A 78 3.81 2.42 5.70
N LEU A 79 3.89 3.35 4.76
CA LEU A 79 5.10 3.60 3.97
C LEU A 79 6.15 4.35 4.78
N ALA A 80 5.75 5.17 5.73
CA ALA A 80 6.69 5.91 6.58
C ALA A 80 7.47 4.95 7.48
N LEU A 81 6.81 3.95 8.05
CA LEU A 81 7.46 2.93 8.87
C LEU A 81 8.47 2.13 8.04
N ARG A 82 8.12 1.75 6.83
CA ARG A 82 9.02 1.05 5.91
C ARG A 82 10.25 1.89 5.60
N ARG A 83 10.07 3.19 5.38
CA ARG A 83 11.16 4.12 5.10
C ARG A 83 12.14 4.23 6.28
N ILE A 84 11.63 4.23 7.52
CA ILE A 84 12.46 4.24 8.73
C ILE A 84 13.31 2.97 8.79
N HIS A 85 12.75 1.81 8.50
CA HIS A 85 13.48 0.54 8.48
C HIS A 85 14.57 0.53 7.40
N GLU A 86 14.29 1.04 6.24
CA GLU A 86 15.26 1.15 5.14
C GLU A 86 16.43 2.05 5.54
N ALA A 87 16.15 3.18 6.18
CA ALA A 87 17.18 4.10 6.65
C ALA A 87 18.07 3.47 7.72
N ARG A 88 17.48 2.72 8.66
CA ARG A 88 18.25 1.99 9.69
C ARG A 88 19.14 0.91 9.07
N ALA A 89 18.62 0.16 8.11
CA ALA A 89 19.39 -0.87 7.42
C ALA A 89 20.57 -0.27 6.67
N ALA A 90 20.37 0.85 5.99
CA ALA A 90 21.44 1.56 5.29
C ALA A 90 22.52 2.06 6.25
N ALA A 91 22.13 2.62 7.40
CA ALA A 91 23.07 3.10 8.41
C ALA A 91 23.88 1.95 9.04
N THR A 92 23.27 0.77 9.20
CA THR A 92 23.92 -0.40 9.78
C THR A 92 24.91 -1.04 8.79
N ALA A 93 24.67 -0.90 7.49
CA ALA A 93 25.52 -1.49 6.45
C ALA A 93 26.86 -0.78 6.29
N GLU A 94 27.03 0.40 6.88
CA GLU A 94 28.30 1.12 6.87
C GLU A 94 29.17 0.73 8.06
#